data_ed477dc0b91db0ef1db71d210a88b0a1
#
_entry.id   ed477dc0b91db0ef1db71d210a88b0a1
#
_cell.length_a   1.000
_cell.length_b   1.000
_cell.length_c   1.000
_cell.angle_alpha   90.00
_cell.angle_beta   90.00
_cell.angle_gamma   90.00
#
_symmetry.space_group_name_H-M   'P 1'
#
loop_
_entity.id
_entity.type
_entity.pdbx_description
1 polymer ?
#
loop_
_entity_poly.entity_id
_entity_poly.type
_entity_poly.pdbx_seq_one_letter_code
_entity_poly.pdbx_strand_id
1 'polypeptide(L)'
;MSIETQHRKKDPVRLYRQLLESAATIAGRDGIAALSLNAVAYEAGVSKGGLLHHFPNKQALIFALFARLLAIMEDAISTLMTADTTSYGRFTRAYLHYLSAPELTDTQESRQLMVLSLAMPDEPVLRKCWRDWMLAHLAQGDELDNSHTGTLVRYAADGIWLSELTEGRTMSAEHRQALVETLYNMTLPT
;
A
#
# COMPACT_ATOMS: atom_id res chain seq x y z
N MET A 1 29.14 -33.77 30.06
CA MET A 1 28.39 -32.50 29.91
C MET A 1 27.73 -32.49 28.53
N SER A 2 26.45 -32.87 28.49
CA SER A 2 25.70 -32.93 27.24
C SER A 2 25.17 -31.53 26.93
N ILE A 3 25.58 -30.98 25.80
CA ILE A 3 25.05 -29.73 25.28
C ILE A 3 23.69 -30.06 24.68
N GLU A 4 22.59 -29.73 25.39
CA GLU A 4 21.24 -29.76 24.86
C GLU A 4 21.15 -28.71 23.76
N THR A 5 21.10 -29.17 22.54
CA THR A 5 20.75 -28.37 21.36
C THR A 5 19.27 -28.00 21.49
N GLN A 6 18.96 -26.83 22.07
CA GLN A 6 17.62 -26.27 22.05
C GLN A 6 17.16 -26.15 20.59
N HIS A 7 16.32 -27.06 20.18
CA HIS A 7 15.57 -26.98 18.93
C HIS A 7 14.66 -25.72 19.03
N ARG A 8 15.13 -24.63 18.46
CA ARG A 8 14.39 -23.37 18.35
C ARG A 8 13.06 -23.68 17.64
N LYS A 9 11.97 -23.71 18.42
CA LYS A 9 10.61 -23.96 17.92
C LYS A 9 10.40 -23.05 16.70
N LYS A 10 10.26 -23.62 15.50
CA LYS A 10 10.01 -22.87 14.27
C LYS A 10 8.68 -22.14 14.47
N ASP A 11 8.72 -20.82 14.55
CA ASP A 11 7.53 -19.97 14.55
C ASP A 11 7.18 -19.59 13.10
N PRO A 12 6.21 -20.25 12.46
CA PRO A 12 5.88 -20.01 11.07
C PRO A 12 5.36 -18.59 10.82
N VAL A 13 4.66 -18.01 11.80
CA VAL A 13 4.11 -16.66 11.69
C VAL A 13 5.23 -15.62 11.71
N ARG A 14 6.18 -15.80 12.60
CA ARG A 14 7.37 -14.94 12.67
C ARG A 14 8.19 -15.04 11.38
N LEU A 15 8.39 -16.25 10.87
CA LEU A 15 9.14 -16.45 9.63
C LEU A 15 8.44 -15.82 8.43
N TYR A 16 7.12 -15.99 8.32
CA TYR A 16 6.32 -15.36 7.27
C TYR A 16 6.49 -13.82 7.26
N ARG A 17 6.41 -13.20 8.44
CA ARG A 17 6.61 -11.75 8.59
C ARG A 17 8.02 -11.33 8.18
N GLN A 18 9.04 -12.04 8.65
CA GLN A 18 10.44 -11.79 8.32
C GLN A 18 10.69 -11.87 6.79
N LEU A 19 10.09 -12.84 6.11
CA LEU A 19 10.19 -12.97 4.66
C LEU A 19 9.55 -11.79 3.93
N LEU A 20 8.40 -11.30 4.39
CA LEU A 20 7.76 -10.10 3.80
C LEU A 20 8.56 -8.83 4.07
N GLU A 21 9.17 -8.68 5.24
CA GLU A 21 10.05 -7.55 5.57
C GLU A 21 11.30 -7.54 4.68
N SER A 22 11.93 -8.70 4.49
CA SER A 22 13.06 -8.83 3.56
C SER A 22 12.67 -8.54 2.11
N ALA A 23 11.49 -9.01 1.67
CA ALA A 23 10.97 -8.71 0.34
C ALA A 23 10.70 -7.22 0.15
N ALA A 24 10.10 -6.56 1.15
CA ALA A 24 9.86 -5.13 1.16
C ALA A 24 11.16 -4.31 1.09
N THR A 25 12.19 -4.73 1.83
CA THR A 25 13.53 -4.10 1.82
C THR A 25 14.15 -4.17 0.43
N ILE A 26 14.14 -5.35 -0.20
CA ILE A 26 14.68 -5.53 -1.56
C ILE A 26 13.89 -4.70 -2.57
N ALA A 27 12.55 -4.76 -2.52
CA ALA A 27 11.69 -3.99 -3.44
C ALA A 27 11.92 -2.49 -3.32
N GLY A 28 12.03 -1.97 -2.09
CA GLY A 28 12.28 -0.53 -1.85
C GLY A 28 13.68 -0.06 -2.23
N ARG A 29 14.70 -0.92 -2.10
CA ARG A 29 16.09 -0.58 -2.40
C ARG A 29 16.44 -0.76 -3.88
N ASP A 30 16.04 -1.89 -4.45
CA ASP A 30 16.55 -2.38 -5.75
C ASP A 30 15.42 -2.49 -6.80
N GLY A 31 14.18 -2.16 -6.44
CA GLY A 31 13.00 -2.29 -7.29
C GLY A 31 12.43 -3.71 -7.37
N ILE A 32 11.22 -3.84 -7.92
CA ILE A 32 10.51 -5.12 -8.01
C ILE A 32 11.20 -6.13 -8.93
N ALA A 33 11.96 -5.67 -9.91
CA ALA A 33 12.71 -6.52 -10.84
C ALA A 33 13.77 -7.36 -10.10
N ALA A 34 14.40 -6.80 -9.07
CA ALA A 34 15.39 -7.48 -8.23
C ALA A 34 14.76 -8.52 -7.28
N LEU A 35 13.46 -8.47 -7.06
CA LEU A 35 12.76 -9.37 -6.16
C LEU A 35 12.75 -10.79 -6.73
N SER A 36 13.42 -11.70 -6.06
CA SER A 36 13.43 -13.12 -6.35
C SER A 36 13.37 -13.95 -5.07
N LEU A 37 12.85 -15.19 -5.15
CA LEU A 37 12.80 -16.08 -3.99
C LEU A 37 14.17 -16.33 -3.38
N ASN A 38 15.21 -16.41 -4.22
CA ASN A 38 16.59 -16.62 -3.75
C ASN A 38 17.11 -15.35 -3.02
N ALA A 39 16.90 -14.17 -3.57
CA ALA A 39 17.30 -12.91 -2.94
C ALA A 39 16.62 -12.72 -1.58
N VAL A 40 15.30 -13.00 -1.51
CA VAL A 40 14.54 -12.88 -0.25
C VAL A 40 14.99 -13.92 0.78
N ALA A 41 15.23 -15.17 0.38
CA ALA A 41 15.73 -16.20 1.29
C ALA A 41 17.12 -15.82 1.85
N TYR A 42 18.00 -15.28 1.01
CA TYR A 42 19.33 -14.80 1.41
C TYR A 42 19.23 -13.62 2.39
N GLU A 43 18.45 -12.59 2.05
CA GLU A 43 18.22 -11.40 2.89
C GLU A 43 17.61 -11.77 4.26
N ALA A 44 16.67 -12.73 4.26
CA ALA A 44 16.03 -13.23 5.48
C ALA A 44 16.90 -14.21 6.27
N GLY A 45 18.05 -14.63 5.76
CA GLY A 45 18.92 -15.61 6.42
C GLY A 45 18.30 -17.00 6.57
N VAL A 46 17.43 -17.41 5.61
CA VAL A 46 16.73 -18.71 5.64
C VAL A 46 17.05 -19.54 4.42
N SER A 47 16.79 -20.85 4.49
CA SER A 47 16.93 -21.72 3.32
C SER A 47 15.83 -21.46 2.29
N LYS A 48 16.13 -21.68 0.99
CA LYS A 48 15.14 -21.62 -0.08
C LYS A 48 13.93 -22.53 0.18
N GLY A 49 14.15 -23.73 0.73
CA GLY A 49 13.08 -24.66 1.10
C GLY A 49 12.16 -24.08 2.19
N GLY A 50 12.73 -23.39 3.18
CA GLY A 50 11.96 -22.71 4.22
C GLY A 50 11.09 -21.59 3.64
N LEU A 51 11.60 -20.83 2.67
CA LEU A 51 10.81 -19.80 1.97
C LEU A 51 9.73 -20.44 1.10
N LEU A 52 10.03 -21.46 0.30
CA LEU A 52 9.09 -22.13 -0.59
C LEU A 52 7.88 -22.74 0.14
N HIS A 53 8.04 -23.06 1.41
CA HIS A 53 6.92 -23.51 2.25
C HIS A 53 5.87 -22.40 2.47
N HIS A 54 6.28 -21.13 2.46
CA HIS A 54 5.40 -19.97 2.62
C HIS A 54 4.97 -19.38 1.27
N PHE A 55 5.90 -19.29 0.32
CA PHE A 55 5.68 -18.68 -0.99
C PHE A 55 6.14 -19.64 -2.09
N PRO A 56 5.21 -20.36 -2.75
CA PRO A 56 5.55 -21.38 -3.75
C PRO A 56 6.19 -20.77 -5.02
N ASN A 57 5.97 -19.50 -5.28
CA ASN A 57 6.52 -18.78 -6.44
C ASN A 57 6.63 -17.27 -6.17
N LYS A 58 7.28 -16.54 -7.10
CA LYS A 58 7.48 -15.09 -7.02
C LYS A 58 6.15 -14.33 -6.96
N GLN A 59 5.15 -14.74 -7.73
CA GLN A 59 3.85 -14.07 -7.76
C GLN A 59 3.13 -14.14 -6.41
N ALA A 60 3.19 -15.30 -5.73
CA ALA A 60 2.62 -15.44 -4.38
C ALA A 60 3.30 -14.52 -3.37
N LEU A 61 4.63 -14.34 -3.46
CA LEU A 61 5.39 -13.43 -2.62
C LEU A 61 5.02 -11.96 -2.92
N ILE A 62 4.98 -11.56 -4.20
CA ILE A 62 4.60 -10.20 -4.63
C ILE A 62 3.17 -9.88 -4.18
N PHE A 63 2.24 -10.82 -4.39
CA PHE A 63 0.85 -10.64 -3.93
C PHE A 63 0.77 -10.44 -2.42
N ALA A 64 1.44 -11.30 -1.63
CA ALA A 64 1.40 -11.21 -0.18
C ALA A 64 2.05 -9.91 0.34
N LEU A 65 3.13 -9.45 -0.30
CA LEU A 65 3.76 -8.17 0.01
C LEU A 65 2.79 -7.01 -0.26
N PHE A 66 2.19 -6.96 -1.44
CA PHE A 66 1.26 -5.92 -1.81
C PHE A 66 0.00 -5.93 -0.93
N ALA A 67 -0.56 -7.11 -0.66
CA ALA A 67 -1.72 -7.27 0.21
C ALA A 67 -1.45 -6.77 1.64
N ARG A 68 -0.24 -7.00 2.18
CA ARG A 68 0.17 -6.45 3.48
C ARG A 68 0.20 -4.92 3.46
N LEU A 69 0.81 -4.32 2.43
CA LEU A 69 0.92 -2.86 2.32
C LEU A 69 -0.46 -2.22 2.11
N LEU A 70 -1.31 -2.89 1.31
CA LEU A 70 -2.68 -2.46 1.10
C LEU A 70 -3.51 -2.53 2.40
N ALA A 71 -3.25 -3.53 3.27
CA ALA A 71 -3.89 -3.62 4.57
C ALA A 71 -3.49 -2.45 5.50
N ILE A 72 -2.22 -2.00 5.46
CA ILE A 72 -1.78 -0.82 6.22
C ILE A 72 -2.51 0.44 5.73
N MET A 73 -2.64 0.62 4.42
CA MET A 73 -3.42 1.70 3.82
C MET A 73 -4.90 1.62 4.23
N GLU A 74 -5.48 0.42 4.21
CA GLU A 74 -6.85 0.15 4.64
C GLU A 74 -7.11 0.58 6.08
N ASP A 75 -6.22 0.21 7.01
CA ASP A 75 -6.33 0.57 8.42
C ASP A 75 -6.31 2.09 8.61
N ALA A 76 -5.45 2.80 7.86
CA ALA A 76 -5.38 4.25 7.90
C ALA A 76 -6.65 4.90 7.33
N ILE A 77 -7.14 4.45 6.17
CA ILE A 77 -8.37 4.94 5.53
C ILE A 77 -9.59 4.66 6.43
N SER A 78 -9.69 3.46 6.98
CA SER A 78 -10.78 3.09 7.90
C SER A 78 -10.80 3.98 9.15
N THR A 79 -9.64 4.31 9.70
CA THR A 79 -9.49 5.25 10.82
C THR A 79 -10.00 6.64 10.44
N LEU A 80 -9.60 7.16 9.28
CA LEU A 80 -10.05 8.45 8.76
C LEU A 80 -11.57 8.45 8.52
N MET A 81 -12.11 7.39 7.93
CA MET A 81 -13.56 7.24 7.72
C MET A 81 -14.34 7.22 9.05
N THR A 82 -13.79 6.58 10.08
CA THR A 82 -14.43 6.51 11.40
C THR A 82 -14.44 7.86 12.10
N ALA A 83 -13.39 8.66 11.91
CA ALA A 83 -13.27 10.01 12.48
C ALA A 83 -14.14 11.05 11.75
N ASP A 84 -14.53 10.78 10.49
CA ASP A 84 -15.35 11.70 9.70
C ASP A 84 -16.83 11.63 10.11
N THR A 85 -17.35 12.75 10.62
CA THR A 85 -18.75 12.88 11.03
C THR A 85 -19.75 13.01 9.87
N THR A 86 -19.24 13.34 8.66
CA THR A 86 -20.06 13.48 7.45
C THR A 86 -20.09 12.17 6.69
N SER A 87 -21.23 11.51 6.60
CA SER A 87 -21.36 10.21 5.91
C SER A 87 -21.21 10.31 4.40
N TYR A 88 -21.76 11.37 3.79
CA TYR A 88 -21.73 11.61 2.33
C TYR A 88 -20.28 11.80 1.84
N GLY A 89 -19.82 10.96 0.90
CA GLY A 89 -18.48 11.01 0.31
C GLY A 89 -17.33 10.62 1.24
N ARG A 90 -17.63 9.89 2.30
CA ARG A 90 -16.68 9.57 3.38
C ARG A 90 -15.45 8.81 2.89
N PHE A 91 -15.63 7.81 2.04
CA PHE A 91 -14.51 7.05 1.49
C PHE A 91 -13.62 7.93 0.61
N THR A 92 -14.22 8.70 -0.31
CA THR A 92 -13.47 9.60 -1.21
C THR A 92 -12.66 10.63 -0.42
N ARG A 93 -13.24 11.23 0.66
CA ARG A 93 -12.49 12.15 1.54
C ARG A 93 -11.36 11.48 2.29
N ALA A 94 -11.60 10.30 2.85
CA ALA A 94 -10.55 9.54 3.55
C ALA A 94 -9.41 9.17 2.60
N TYR A 95 -9.74 8.75 1.38
CA TYR A 95 -8.76 8.46 0.33
C TYR A 95 -7.94 9.69 -0.06
N LEU A 96 -8.60 10.82 -0.33
CA LEU A 96 -7.93 12.10 -0.59
C LEU A 96 -6.99 12.49 0.56
N HIS A 97 -7.50 12.43 1.80
CA HIS A 97 -6.71 12.78 2.98
C HIS A 97 -5.48 11.86 3.12
N TYR A 98 -5.65 10.55 2.98
CA TYR A 98 -4.55 9.60 3.08
C TYR A 98 -3.42 9.91 2.07
N LEU A 99 -3.75 10.07 0.79
CA LEU A 99 -2.76 10.32 -0.26
C LEU A 99 -2.16 11.74 -0.21
N SER A 100 -2.86 12.67 0.42
CA SER A 100 -2.40 14.06 0.52
C SER A 100 -1.73 14.40 1.85
N ALA A 101 -1.72 13.53 2.85
CA ALA A 101 -1.10 13.75 4.14
C ALA A 101 0.35 13.26 4.16
N PRO A 102 1.36 14.17 4.23
CA PRO A 102 2.78 13.78 4.24
C PRO A 102 3.12 12.81 5.38
N GLU A 103 2.51 12.99 6.55
CA GLU A 103 2.70 12.14 7.72
C GLU A 103 2.24 10.69 7.50
N LEU A 104 1.31 10.45 6.57
CA LEU A 104 0.82 9.13 6.21
C LEU A 104 1.55 8.54 5.00
N THR A 105 2.06 9.39 4.09
CA THR A 105 2.69 8.97 2.84
C THR A 105 4.22 8.98 2.86
N ASP A 106 4.86 9.65 3.81
CA ASP A 106 6.33 9.70 3.93
C ASP A 106 6.87 8.60 4.86
N THR A 107 6.19 7.45 4.90
CA THR A 107 6.62 6.27 5.64
C THR A 107 7.39 5.29 4.75
N GLN A 108 8.11 4.36 5.36
CA GLN A 108 8.79 3.30 4.62
C GLN A 108 7.78 2.41 3.88
N GLU A 109 6.66 2.08 4.50
CA GLU A 109 5.58 1.27 3.94
C GLU A 109 4.94 1.97 2.74
N SER A 110 4.69 3.27 2.83
CA SER A 110 4.13 4.05 1.73
C SER A 110 5.08 4.10 0.54
N ARG A 111 6.40 4.27 0.77
CA ARG A 111 7.40 4.18 -0.29
C ARG A 111 7.44 2.79 -0.95
N GLN A 112 7.27 1.73 -0.18
CA GLN A 112 7.21 0.36 -0.71
C GLN A 112 5.94 0.12 -1.53
N LEU A 113 4.79 0.59 -1.04
CA LEU A 113 3.51 0.52 -1.77
C LEU A 113 3.61 1.25 -3.12
N MET A 114 4.27 2.40 -3.12
CA MET A 114 4.55 3.17 -4.32
C MET A 114 5.35 2.38 -5.37
N VAL A 115 6.49 1.81 -4.98
CA VAL A 115 7.31 1.00 -5.90
C VAL A 115 6.51 -0.14 -6.52
N LEU A 116 5.65 -0.78 -5.72
CA LEU A 116 4.77 -1.85 -6.20
C LEU A 116 3.64 -1.30 -7.08
N SER A 117 3.11 -0.12 -6.79
CA SER A 117 2.08 0.54 -7.61
C SER A 117 2.62 0.90 -8.99
N LEU A 118 3.85 1.42 -9.08
CA LEU A 118 4.51 1.70 -10.37
C LEU A 118 4.79 0.43 -11.18
N ALA A 119 4.89 -0.74 -10.54
CA ALA A 119 5.06 -2.02 -11.22
C ALA A 119 3.72 -2.66 -11.66
N MET A 120 2.56 -2.10 -11.29
CA MET A 120 1.25 -2.65 -11.66
C MET A 120 1.04 -2.88 -13.16
N PRO A 121 1.53 -2.02 -14.09
CA PRO A 121 1.37 -2.27 -15.52
C PRO A 121 1.90 -3.63 -15.97
N ASP A 122 2.98 -4.11 -15.36
CA ASP A 122 3.64 -5.37 -15.73
C ASP A 122 3.24 -6.55 -14.83
N GLU A 123 2.51 -6.30 -13.75
CA GLU A 123 2.13 -7.31 -12.74
C GLU A 123 0.59 -7.45 -12.61
N PRO A 124 -0.04 -8.34 -13.39
CA PRO A 124 -1.50 -8.50 -13.39
C PRO A 124 -2.11 -8.81 -12.02
N VAL A 125 -1.36 -9.51 -11.14
CA VAL A 125 -1.82 -9.83 -9.80
C VAL A 125 -1.99 -8.58 -8.94
N LEU A 126 -1.10 -7.59 -9.08
CA LEU A 126 -1.20 -6.31 -8.36
C LEU A 126 -2.40 -5.51 -8.85
N ARG A 127 -2.58 -5.41 -10.20
CA ARG A 127 -3.76 -4.73 -10.78
C ARG A 127 -5.07 -5.33 -10.29
N LYS A 128 -5.13 -6.66 -10.21
CA LYS A 128 -6.33 -7.35 -9.71
C LYS A 128 -6.57 -7.02 -8.24
N CYS A 129 -5.54 -7.09 -7.41
CA CYS A 129 -5.63 -6.82 -5.98
C CYS A 129 -6.11 -5.38 -5.71
N TRP A 130 -5.51 -4.40 -6.38
CA TRP A 130 -5.91 -2.99 -6.29
C TRP A 130 -7.36 -2.75 -6.73
N ARG A 131 -7.71 -3.29 -7.90
CA ARG A 131 -9.07 -3.16 -8.44
C ARG A 131 -10.11 -3.77 -7.51
N ASP A 132 -9.87 -4.97 -6.99
CA ASP A 132 -10.80 -5.66 -6.10
C ASP A 132 -10.99 -4.86 -4.81
N TRP A 133 -9.90 -4.29 -4.25
CA TRP A 133 -9.94 -3.41 -3.09
C TRP A 133 -10.77 -2.15 -3.37
N MET A 134 -10.51 -1.45 -4.46
CA MET A 134 -11.26 -0.24 -4.83
C MET A 134 -12.74 -0.54 -5.03
N LEU A 135 -13.06 -1.63 -5.75
CA LEU A 135 -14.45 -2.02 -6.00
C LEU A 135 -15.19 -2.41 -4.71
N ALA A 136 -14.51 -3.02 -3.74
CA ALA A 136 -15.10 -3.34 -2.43
C ALA A 136 -15.51 -2.07 -1.67
N HIS A 137 -14.68 -1.02 -1.70
CA HIS A 137 -15.04 0.27 -1.10
C HIS A 137 -16.19 0.97 -1.83
N LEU A 138 -16.14 1.01 -3.15
CA LEU A 138 -17.21 1.62 -3.95
C LEU A 138 -18.56 0.91 -3.78
N ALA A 139 -18.55 -0.41 -3.62
CA ALA A 139 -19.77 -1.19 -3.36
C ALA A 139 -20.42 -0.86 -2.00
N GLN A 140 -19.66 -0.35 -1.03
CA GLN A 140 -20.12 0.09 0.27
C GLN A 140 -20.27 1.62 0.35
N GLY A 141 -19.75 2.33 -0.65
CA GLY A 141 -19.78 3.78 -0.75
C GLY A 141 -21.15 4.32 -1.14
N ASP A 142 -21.32 5.60 -0.93
CA ASP A 142 -22.56 6.32 -1.24
C ASP A 142 -22.61 6.86 -2.69
N GLU A 143 -23.58 7.75 -2.94
CA GLU A 143 -23.78 8.36 -4.27
C GLU A 143 -22.56 9.19 -4.71
N LEU A 144 -21.93 9.96 -3.80
CA LEU A 144 -20.74 10.73 -4.15
C LEU A 144 -19.56 9.80 -4.47
N ASP A 145 -19.33 8.78 -3.63
CA ASP A 145 -18.22 7.85 -3.84
C ASP A 145 -18.30 7.17 -5.21
N ASN A 146 -19.51 6.93 -5.70
CA ASN A 146 -19.80 6.33 -7.01
C ASN A 146 -20.00 7.35 -8.15
N SER A 147 -19.97 8.66 -7.87
CA SER A 147 -20.17 9.71 -8.87
C SER A 147 -18.92 10.01 -9.70
N HIS A 148 -19.14 10.82 -10.77
CA HIS A 148 -18.03 11.41 -11.53
C HIS A 148 -17.15 12.33 -10.66
N THR A 149 -17.77 13.09 -9.74
CA THR A 149 -17.06 13.97 -8.82
C THR A 149 -16.16 13.16 -7.88
N GLY A 150 -16.68 12.11 -7.25
CA GLY A 150 -15.87 11.22 -6.39
C GLY A 150 -14.72 10.57 -7.16
N THR A 151 -14.98 10.13 -8.39
CA THR A 151 -13.94 9.58 -9.28
C THR A 151 -12.87 10.62 -9.61
N LEU A 152 -13.28 11.85 -9.95
CA LEU A 152 -12.35 12.95 -10.24
C LEU A 152 -11.46 13.27 -9.03
N VAL A 153 -12.03 13.35 -7.84
CA VAL A 153 -11.28 13.63 -6.60
C VAL A 153 -10.25 12.53 -6.33
N ARG A 154 -10.62 11.25 -6.46
CA ARG A 154 -9.66 10.13 -6.26
C ARG A 154 -8.54 10.14 -7.30
N TYR A 155 -8.84 10.36 -8.58
CA TYR A 155 -7.81 10.47 -9.62
C TYR A 155 -6.91 11.69 -9.42
N ALA A 156 -7.45 12.81 -8.94
CA ALA A 156 -6.65 13.98 -8.59
C ALA A 156 -5.73 13.69 -7.38
N ALA A 157 -6.22 12.95 -6.38
CA ALA A 157 -5.42 12.50 -5.24
C ALA A 157 -4.27 11.58 -5.68
N ASP A 158 -4.55 10.61 -6.56
CA ASP A 158 -3.53 9.76 -7.19
C ASP A 158 -2.50 10.59 -7.94
N GLY A 159 -2.95 11.60 -8.69
CA GLY A 159 -2.09 12.52 -9.43
C GLY A 159 -1.18 13.36 -8.53
N ILE A 160 -1.70 13.90 -7.43
CA ILE A 160 -0.91 14.65 -6.44
C ILE A 160 0.18 13.74 -5.85
N TRP A 161 -0.21 12.56 -5.38
CA TRP A 161 0.70 11.59 -4.82
C TRP A 161 1.78 11.16 -5.84
N LEU A 162 1.40 10.85 -7.08
CA LEU A 162 2.33 10.43 -8.12
C LEU A 162 3.30 11.55 -8.52
N SER A 163 2.84 12.79 -8.63
CA SER A 163 3.70 13.92 -8.99
C SER A 163 4.77 14.20 -7.92
N GLU A 164 4.43 14.07 -6.64
CA GLU A 164 5.40 14.21 -5.54
C GLU A 164 6.52 13.17 -5.62
N LEU A 165 6.23 12.00 -6.18
CA LEU A 165 7.17 10.89 -6.35
C LEU A 165 8.08 11.06 -7.56
N THR A 166 7.50 11.46 -8.68
CA THR A 166 8.19 11.48 -9.97
C THR A 166 8.90 12.79 -10.24
N GLU A 167 8.36 13.90 -9.73
CA GLU A 167 8.87 15.25 -9.97
C GLU A 167 9.64 15.81 -8.77
N GLY A 168 9.61 15.10 -7.61
CA GLY A 168 10.02 15.68 -6.35
C GLY A 168 9.10 16.86 -5.97
N ARG A 169 8.99 17.27 -4.76
CA ARG A 169 8.06 18.31 -4.28
C ARG A 169 8.24 19.67 -4.98
N THR A 170 7.85 19.73 -6.26
CA THR A 170 7.94 20.95 -7.08
C THR A 170 6.82 21.95 -6.77
N MET A 171 5.69 21.47 -6.25
CA MET A 171 4.56 22.29 -5.85
C MET A 171 4.83 22.92 -4.47
N SER A 172 4.55 24.24 -4.31
CA SER A 172 4.64 24.87 -2.97
C SER A 172 3.61 24.27 -2.01
N ALA A 173 3.90 24.32 -0.71
CA ALA A 173 3.00 23.81 0.31
C ALA A 173 1.63 24.52 0.29
N GLU A 174 1.62 25.83 0.04
CA GLU A 174 0.39 26.62 -0.06
C GLU A 174 -0.45 26.22 -1.26
N HIS A 175 0.18 26.02 -2.43
CA HIS A 175 -0.54 25.60 -3.64
C HIS A 175 -1.12 24.19 -3.46
N ARG A 176 -0.34 23.28 -2.88
CA ARG A 176 -0.78 21.93 -2.55
C ARG A 176 -1.99 21.94 -1.62
N GLN A 177 -1.91 22.72 -0.54
CA GLN A 177 -3.00 22.84 0.42
C GLN A 177 -4.27 23.41 -0.23
N ALA A 178 -4.16 24.44 -1.05
CA ALA A 178 -5.29 25.04 -1.77
C ALA A 178 -5.95 24.02 -2.74
N LEU A 179 -5.13 23.19 -3.41
CA LEU A 179 -5.62 22.14 -4.30
C LEU A 179 -6.36 21.06 -3.51
N VAL A 180 -5.79 20.58 -2.41
CA VAL A 180 -6.42 19.57 -1.54
C VAL A 180 -7.72 20.09 -0.95
N GLU A 181 -7.75 21.37 -0.50
CA GLU A 181 -8.95 22.01 0.02
C GLU A 181 -10.04 22.13 -1.05
N THR A 182 -9.66 22.48 -2.29
CA THR A 182 -10.59 22.51 -3.42
C THR A 182 -11.23 21.15 -3.65
N LEU A 183 -10.42 20.09 -3.70
CA LEU A 183 -10.89 18.72 -3.87
C LEU A 183 -11.77 18.26 -2.68
N TYR A 184 -11.38 18.62 -1.47
CA TYR A 184 -12.16 18.32 -0.26
C TYR A 184 -13.56 18.96 -0.34
N ASN A 185 -13.64 20.25 -0.69
CA ASN A 185 -14.91 20.97 -0.81
C ASN A 185 -15.85 20.36 -1.87
N MET A 186 -15.30 19.73 -2.93
CA MET A 186 -16.10 19.00 -3.91
C MET A 186 -16.78 17.74 -3.34
N THR A 187 -16.35 17.26 -2.19
CA THR A 187 -16.90 16.05 -1.53
C THR A 187 -17.95 16.37 -0.48
N LEU A 188 -18.20 17.65 -0.20
CA LEU A 188 -19.20 18.05 0.79
C LEU A 188 -20.61 18.07 0.17
N PRO A 189 -21.65 17.80 0.97
CA PRO A 189 -23.03 17.98 0.50
C PRO A 189 -23.28 19.47 0.18
N THR A 190 -23.94 19.71 -0.92
CA THR A 190 -24.40 21.06 -1.35
C THR A 190 -25.63 21.49 -0.59
#